data_e3605fc76dbe10cbf7a88ebeb4e06990
#
_entry.id   e3605fc76dbe10cbf7a88ebeb4e06990
#
_cell.length_a   1.000
_cell.length_b   1.000
_cell.length_c   1.000
_cell.angle_alpha   90.00
_cell.angle_beta   90.00
_cell.angle_gamma   90.00
#
_symmetry.space_group_name_H-M   'P 1'
#
loop_
_entity.id
_entity.type
_entity.pdbx_description
1 polymer ?
#
loop_
_entity_poly.entity_id
_entity_poly.type
_entity_poly.pdbx_seq_one_letter_code
_entity_poly.pdbx_strand_id
1 'polypeptide(L)'
;MVQDRQDILRSLKHGRPFAYMRWYLFIIYYFMSTLNQLIRQPRKKRKVLKKSPALKSNPFQRGVCLKIQTQSPKKPNSANRKVVRVRLFNGSDITAAVGGETHNLQEHSLVLVRGGRSADLPGVRYRVVRGA
;
A
#
# COMPACT_ATOMS: atom_id res chain seq x y z
N MET A 1 0.23 -13.71 -24.26
CA MET A 1 -0.73 -13.50 -23.16
C MET A 1 -1.65 -12.28 -23.28
N VAL A 2 -1.28 -11.23 -24.03
CA VAL A 2 -2.15 -10.04 -24.27
C VAL A 2 -3.00 -10.22 -25.52
N GLN A 3 -2.51 -10.96 -26.51
CA GLN A 3 -3.20 -11.26 -27.77
C GLN A 3 -4.50 -12.05 -27.55
N ASP A 4 -4.46 -13.04 -26.63
CA ASP A 4 -5.62 -13.91 -26.33
C ASP A 4 -6.87 -13.16 -25.80
N ARG A 5 -6.69 -12.04 -25.08
CA ARG A 5 -7.82 -11.25 -24.59
C ARG A 5 -8.54 -10.48 -25.70
N GLN A 6 -7.82 -10.04 -26.71
CA GLN A 6 -8.40 -9.31 -27.84
C GLN A 6 -9.21 -10.24 -28.75
N ASP A 7 -8.73 -11.47 -28.91
CA ASP A 7 -9.42 -12.48 -29.73
C ASP A 7 -10.70 -12.99 -29.04
N ILE A 8 -10.71 -13.09 -27.72
CA ILE A 8 -11.91 -13.40 -26.94
C ILE A 8 -12.98 -12.29 -27.08
N LEU A 9 -12.57 -11.03 -27.01
CA LEU A 9 -13.50 -9.89 -27.15
C LEU A 9 -14.03 -9.74 -28.58
N ARG A 10 -13.27 -10.08 -29.62
CA ARG A 10 -13.73 -10.13 -31.00
C ARG A 10 -14.72 -11.25 -31.27
N SER A 11 -14.52 -12.41 -30.62
CA SER A 11 -15.42 -13.57 -30.79
C SER A 11 -16.79 -13.38 -30.13
N LEU A 12 -16.87 -12.60 -29.04
CA LEU A 12 -18.14 -12.25 -28.39
C LEU A 12 -19.05 -11.38 -29.25
N LYS A 13 -18.51 -10.65 -30.24
CA LYS A 13 -19.29 -9.81 -31.18
C LYS A 13 -19.97 -10.60 -32.30
N HIS A 14 -19.64 -11.87 -32.53
CA HIS A 14 -20.09 -12.65 -33.68
C HIS A 14 -20.98 -13.86 -33.32
N GLY A 15 -21.81 -13.74 -32.29
CA GLY A 15 -23.01 -14.57 -32.11
C GLY A 15 -22.83 -16.09 -31.99
N ARG A 16 -21.73 -16.60 -31.42
CA ARG A 16 -21.57 -18.03 -31.10
C ARG A 16 -21.37 -18.28 -29.59
N PRO A 17 -22.42 -18.21 -28.79
CA PRO A 17 -22.28 -18.25 -27.32
C PRO A 17 -22.00 -19.65 -26.74
N PHE A 18 -22.37 -20.75 -27.43
CA PHE A 18 -22.37 -22.08 -26.81
C PHE A 18 -21.00 -22.76 -26.68
N ALA A 19 -20.07 -22.54 -27.62
CA ALA A 19 -18.76 -23.18 -27.58
C ALA A 19 -17.86 -22.60 -26.47
N TYR A 20 -17.93 -21.28 -26.24
CA TYR A 20 -17.12 -20.59 -25.22
C TYR A 20 -17.59 -20.85 -23.79
N MET A 21 -18.89 -21.05 -23.59
CA MET A 21 -19.43 -21.41 -22.27
C MET A 21 -18.93 -22.78 -21.80
N ARG A 22 -18.79 -23.75 -22.72
CA ARG A 22 -18.20 -25.05 -22.39
C ARG A 22 -16.72 -24.95 -22.01
N TRP A 23 -15.94 -24.11 -22.70
CA TRP A 23 -14.53 -23.87 -22.35
C TRP A 23 -14.39 -23.10 -21.05
N TYR A 24 -15.24 -22.13 -20.79
CA TYR A 24 -15.23 -21.36 -19.54
C TYR A 24 -15.62 -22.22 -18.33
N LEU A 25 -16.64 -23.08 -18.48
CA LEU A 25 -17.01 -24.07 -17.46
C LEU A 25 -15.91 -25.11 -17.26
N PHE A 26 -15.21 -25.52 -18.32
CA PHE A 26 -14.09 -26.45 -18.24
C PHE A 26 -12.90 -25.82 -17.49
N ILE A 27 -12.58 -24.55 -17.74
CA ILE A 27 -11.53 -23.80 -17.01
C ILE A 27 -11.91 -23.61 -15.54
N ILE A 28 -13.19 -23.30 -15.23
CA ILE A 28 -13.66 -23.18 -13.85
C ILE A 28 -13.56 -24.54 -13.14
N TYR A 29 -13.96 -25.60 -13.79
CA TYR A 29 -13.91 -26.97 -13.24
C TYR A 29 -12.46 -27.42 -12.97
N TYR A 30 -11.53 -27.06 -13.84
CA TYR A 30 -10.10 -27.35 -13.65
C TYR A 30 -9.44 -26.50 -12.53
N PHE A 31 -9.99 -25.32 -12.25
CA PHE A 31 -9.45 -24.40 -11.23
C PHE A 31 -10.05 -24.61 -9.83
N MET A 32 -11.14 -25.34 -9.72
CA MET A 32 -11.76 -25.64 -8.42
C MET A 32 -11.04 -26.84 -7.78
N SER A 33 -10.34 -26.57 -6.67
CA SER A 33 -9.73 -27.60 -5.86
C SER A 33 -10.80 -28.54 -5.32
N THR A 34 -10.63 -29.85 -5.55
CA THR A 34 -11.51 -30.86 -4.98
C THR A 34 -11.37 -30.93 -3.46
N LEU A 35 -12.39 -31.46 -2.76
CA LEU A 35 -12.35 -31.64 -1.31
C LEU A 35 -11.11 -32.42 -0.86
N ASN A 36 -10.78 -33.50 -1.53
CA ASN A 36 -9.60 -34.33 -1.23
C ASN A 36 -8.27 -33.56 -1.41
N GLN A 37 -8.18 -32.68 -2.42
CA GLN A 37 -7.02 -31.82 -2.60
C GLN A 37 -6.89 -30.80 -1.45
N LEU A 38 -8.01 -30.23 -0.98
CA LEU A 38 -8.01 -29.28 0.14
C LEU A 38 -7.70 -29.95 1.48
N ILE A 39 -8.08 -31.21 1.68
CA ILE A 39 -7.72 -31.98 2.87
C ILE A 39 -6.20 -32.26 2.91
N ARG A 40 -5.61 -32.65 1.78
CA ARG A 40 -4.17 -32.94 1.66
C ARG A 40 -3.31 -31.65 1.69
N GLN A 41 -3.78 -30.59 1.04
CA GLN A 41 -3.08 -29.32 0.92
C GLN A 41 -4.03 -28.16 1.30
N PRO A 42 -4.13 -27.81 2.59
CA PRO A 42 -4.98 -26.71 3.04
C PRO A 42 -4.55 -25.39 2.38
N ARG A 43 -5.53 -24.52 2.13
CA ARG A 43 -5.29 -23.20 1.53
C ARG A 43 -4.30 -22.40 2.36
N LYS A 44 -3.22 -21.95 1.74
CA LYS A 44 -2.26 -21.05 2.38
C LYS A 44 -2.87 -19.63 2.46
N LYS A 45 -2.98 -19.10 3.68
CA LYS A 45 -3.39 -17.70 3.87
C LYS A 45 -2.36 -16.77 3.26
N ARG A 46 -2.79 -15.75 2.50
CA ARG A 46 -1.89 -14.71 1.99
C ARG A 46 -1.26 -13.96 3.16
N LYS A 47 0.06 -13.82 3.14
CA LYS A 47 0.76 -12.97 4.11
C LYS A 47 0.35 -11.51 3.87
N VAL A 48 -0.26 -10.88 4.87
CA VAL A 48 -0.60 -9.45 4.80
C VAL A 48 0.69 -8.66 5.03
N LEU A 49 1.11 -7.89 4.02
CA LEU A 49 2.25 -7.01 4.15
C LEU A 49 1.87 -5.83 5.05
N LYS A 50 2.63 -5.62 6.11
CA LYS A 50 2.43 -4.48 7.01
C LYS A 50 2.71 -3.17 6.27
N LYS A 51 1.73 -2.27 6.23
CA LYS A 51 1.85 -0.96 5.55
C LYS A 51 2.81 -0.02 6.29
N SER A 52 2.92 -0.15 7.60
CA SER A 52 3.78 0.67 8.49
C SER A 52 4.65 -0.22 9.39
N PRO A 53 5.74 -0.82 8.87
CA PRO A 53 6.54 -1.79 9.61
C PRO A 53 7.21 -1.22 10.85
N ALA A 54 7.65 0.04 10.83
CA ALA A 54 8.36 0.66 11.95
C ALA A 54 7.50 0.85 13.21
N LEU A 55 6.17 0.88 13.09
CA LEU A 55 5.28 0.99 14.23
C LEU A 55 5.06 -0.34 14.97
N LYS A 56 5.58 -1.47 14.46
CA LYS A 56 5.46 -2.80 15.09
C LYS A 56 4.03 -3.17 15.52
N SER A 57 3.03 -2.79 14.67
CA SER A 57 1.59 -3.00 14.91
C SER A 57 0.92 -2.05 15.94
N ASN A 58 1.63 -1.08 16.48
CA ASN A 58 1.03 -0.03 17.30
C ASN A 58 0.33 1.01 16.42
N PRO A 59 -0.80 1.58 16.85
CA PRO A 59 -1.50 2.63 16.08
C PRO A 59 -0.69 3.92 16.01
N PHE A 60 -0.04 4.29 17.11
CA PHE A 60 0.79 5.49 17.23
C PHE A 60 2.09 5.17 17.96
N GLN A 61 3.11 5.98 17.71
CA GLN A 61 4.38 5.88 18.44
C GLN A 61 5.00 7.26 18.61
N ARG A 62 5.61 7.50 19.77
CA ARG A 62 6.36 8.72 20.05
C ARG A 62 7.74 8.64 19.41
N GLY A 63 8.28 9.79 19.05
CA GLY A 63 9.63 9.92 18.53
C GLY A 63 10.15 11.35 18.69
N VAL A 64 11.42 11.53 18.37
CA VAL A 64 12.10 12.82 18.40
C VAL A 64 12.41 13.25 16.96
N CYS A 65 12.13 14.51 16.63
CA CYS A 65 12.50 15.10 15.35
C CYS A 65 14.01 15.23 15.25
N LEU A 66 14.61 14.64 14.21
CA LEU A 66 16.05 14.79 13.93
C LEU A 66 16.30 15.94 12.96
N LYS A 67 15.52 16.02 11.89
CA LYS A 67 15.68 17.02 10.84
C LYS A 67 14.38 17.32 10.14
N ILE A 68 14.14 18.59 9.86
CA ILE A 68 12.99 19.05 9.09
C ILE A 68 13.45 19.36 7.66
N GLN A 69 12.73 18.87 6.67
CA GLN A 69 13.06 19.00 5.26
C GLN A 69 11.82 19.32 4.44
N THR A 70 12.01 19.86 3.26
CA THR A 70 10.99 19.98 2.23
C THR A 70 11.27 18.96 1.13
N GLN A 71 10.26 18.31 0.63
CA GLN A 71 10.35 17.35 -0.45
C GLN A 71 9.35 17.67 -1.55
N SER A 72 9.82 17.63 -2.79
CA SER A 72 8.96 17.78 -3.96
C SER A 72 8.16 16.50 -4.19
N PRO A 73 6.87 16.59 -4.54
CA PRO A 73 6.06 15.45 -4.89
C PRO A 73 6.45 14.87 -6.25
N LYS A 74 6.00 13.66 -6.52
CA LYS A 74 6.13 13.07 -7.85
C LYS A 74 5.18 13.73 -8.85
N LYS A 75 5.53 13.71 -10.14
CA LYS A 75 4.63 14.11 -11.24
C LYS A 75 3.29 13.33 -11.15
N PRO A 76 2.12 13.93 -11.44
CA PRO A 76 1.91 15.26 -12.02
C PRO A 76 1.86 16.43 -11.02
N ASN A 77 2.01 16.19 -9.72
CA ASN A 77 1.87 17.22 -8.69
C ASN A 77 3.16 18.05 -8.53
N SER A 78 2.99 19.33 -8.21
CA SER A 78 4.08 20.25 -7.92
C SER A 78 3.75 21.05 -6.67
N ALA A 79 4.56 20.94 -5.64
CA ALA A 79 4.51 21.74 -4.41
C ALA A 79 5.71 21.40 -3.52
N ASN A 80 5.98 22.20 -2.51
CA ASN A 80 6.93 21.88 -1.46
C ASN A 80 6.21 21.28 -0.26
N ARG A 81 6.38 19.97 -0.05
CA ARG A 81 5.77 19.25 1.07
C ARG A 81 6.72 19.21 2.26
N LYS A 82 6.22 19.54 3.45
CA LYS A 82 7.00 19.45 4.69
C LYS A 82 7.11 17.99 5.13
N VAL A 83 8.34 17.58 5.38
CA VAL A 83 8.68 16.21 5.78
C VAL A 83 9.68 16.27 6.91
N VAL A 84 9.51 15.40 7.89
CA VAL A 84 10.35 15.34 9.08
C VAL A 84 11.00 13.97 9.19
N ARG A 85 12.28 13.92 9.46
CA ARG A 85 12.97 12.71 9.85
C ARG A 85 12.83 12.55 11.37
N VAL A 86 12.26 11.45 11.81
CA VAL A 86 11.94 11.18 13.20
C VAL A 86 12.62 9.89 13.63
N ARG A 87 13.28 9.93 14.78
CA ARG A 87 13.72 8.74 15.48
C ARG A 87 12.65 8.32 16.48
N LEU A 88 12.09 7.15 16.26
CA LEU A 88 11.09 6.57 17.17
C LEU A 88 11.78 6.02 18.43
N PHE A 89 11.04 5.93 19.54
CA PHE A 89 11.55 5.33 20.78
C PHE A 89 11.94 3.84 20.63
N ASN A 90 11.46 3.18 19.60
CA ASN A 90 11.89 1.81 19.27
C ASN A 90 13.24 1.72 18.53
N GLY A 91 13.97 2.85 18.37
CA GLY A 91 15.24 2.94 17.70
C GLY A 91 15.18 3.04 16.17
N SER A 92 13.99 3.01 15.55
CA SER A 92 13.84 3.09 14.11
C SER A 92 13.80 4.55 13.63
N ASP A 93 14.60 4.88 12.62
CA ASP A 93 14.53 6.18 11.94
C ASP A 93 13.51 6.08 10.80
N ILE A 94 12.60 7.03 10.75
CA ILE A 94 11.54 7.10 9.74
C ILE A 94 11.41 8.50 9.15
N THR A 95 10.83 8.57 7.97
CA THR A 95 10.43 9.83 7.34
C THR A 95 8.91 9.95 7.41
N ALA A 96 8.42 11.02 8.01
CA ALA A 96 7.01 11.30 8.20
C ALA A 96 6.60 12.62 7.54
N ALA A 97 5.43 12.63 6.91
CA ALA A 97 4.87 13.85 6.34
C ALA A 97 4.18 14.66 7.44
N VAL A 98 4.36 15.97 7.39
CA VAL A 98 3.65 16.93 8.23
C VAL A 98 2.48 17.46 7.44
N GLY A 99 1.25 17.30 7.97
CA GLY A 99 0.05 17.83 7.34
C GLY A 99 -0.16 19.30 7.69
N GLY A 100 -0.91 20.00 6.82
CA GLY A 100 -1.23 21.43 7.00
C GLY A 100 -0.22 22.36 6.35
N GLU A 101 -0.50 23.63 6.39
CA GLU A 101 0.30 24.65 5.71
C GLU A 101 1.53 25.06 6.53
N THR A 102 1.33 25.33 7.81
CA THR A 102 2.39 25.72 8.75
C THR A 102 2.54 24.74 9.90
N HIS A 103 3.70 24.70 10.53
CA HIS A 103 4.00 23.88 11.70
C HIS A 103 4.99 24.59 12.63
N ASN A 104 4.94 24.25 13.91
CA ASN A 104 5.86 24.75 14.93
C ASN A 104 6.93 23.73 15.34
N LEU A 105 7.12 22.69 14.51
CA LEU A 105 8.11 21.65 14.79
C LEU A 105 9.52 22.22 14.63
N GLN A 106 10.36 21.89 15.58
CA GLN A 106 11.79 22.18 15.57
C GLN A 106 12.59 20.89 15.73
N GLU A 107 13.90 20.96 15.54
CA GLU A 107 14.77 19.84 15.86
C GLU A 107 14.66 19.53 17.33
N HIS A 108 14.73 18.24 17.68
CA HIS A 108 14.54 17.70 19.02
C HIS A 108 13.10 17.79 19.60
N SER A 109 12.12 18.30 18.85
CA SER A 109 10.73 18.27 19.29
C SER A 109 10.23 16.83 19.43
N LEU A 110 9.47 16.58 20.50
CA LEU A 110 8.73 15.32 20.66
C LEU A 110 7.52 15.34 19.75
N VAL A 111 7.30 14.24 19.03
CA VAL A 111 6.18 14.10 18.07
C VAL A 111 5.53 12.75 18.23
N LEU A 112 4.21 12.73 18.00
CA LEU A 112 3.47 11.50 17.85
C LEU A 112 3.33 11.17 16.37
N VAL A 113 3.66 9.94 16.00
CA VAL A 113 3.64 9.47 14.60
C VAL A 113 2.63 8.37 14.43
N ARG A 114 1.87 8.44 13.34
CA ARG A 114 0.93 7.39 12.90
C ARG A 114 1.32 6.83 11.55
N GLY A 115 0.80 5.67 11.23
CA GLY A 115 0.85 5.13 9.88
C GLY A 115 -0.03 5.94 8.93
N GLY A 116 0.38 6.06 7.69
CA GLY A 116 -0.36 6.76 6.65
C GLY A 116 0.57 7.13 5.50
N ARG A 117 0.48 6.39 4.40
CA ARG A 117 1.27 6.68 3.19
C ARG A 117 0.78 7.96 2.52
N SER A 118 1.71 8.83 2.14
CA SER A 118 1.44 9.94 1.23
C SER A 118 1.57 9.46 -0.21
N ALA A 119 0.50 9.57 -1.00
CA ALA A 119 0.52 9.15 -2.41
C ALA A 119 1.50 9.97 -3.25
N ASP A 120 1.67 11.25 -2.90
CA ASP A 120 2.51 12.20 -3.60
C ASP A 120 3.99 12.04 -3.29
N LEU A 121 4.34 11.54 -2.10
CA LEU A 121 5.72 11.48 -1.61
C LEU A 121 6.25 10.06 -1.67
N PRO A 122 7.21 9.75 -2.55
CA PRO A 122 7.80 8.43 -2.61
C PRO A 122 8.56 8.13 -1.31
N GLY A 123 8.40 6.92 -0.78
CA GLY A 123 9.07 6.46 0.44
C GLY A 123 8.43 6.90 1.76
N VAL A 124 7.54 7.88 1.79
CA VAL A 124 6.90 8.39 3.01
C VAL A 124 5.65 7.56 3.34
N ARG A 125 5.75 6.78 4.42
CA ARG A 125 4.69 5.84 4.89
C ARG A 125 4.07 6.24 6.23
N TYR A 126 4.50 7.37 6.80
CA TYR A 126 4.11 7.82 8.14
C TYR A 126 3.68 9.28 8.08
N ARG A 127 2.87 9.67 9.05
CA ARG A 127 2.42 11.05 9.23
C ARG A 127 2.55 11.47 10.68
N VAL A 128 2.94 12.70 10.91
CA VAL A 128 2.94 13.33 12.23
C VAL A 128 1.49 13.70 12.60
N VAL A 129 1.10 13.41 13.83
CA VAL A 129 -0.17 13.83 14.42
C VAL A 129 -0.01 15.26 14.89
N ARG A 130 -0.89 16.15 14.44
CA ARG A 130 -0.88 17.57 14.87
C ARG A 130 -1.65 17.73 16.18
N GLY A 131 -1.15 18.62 17.03
CA GLY A 131 -1.80 18.93 18.31
C GLY A 131 -1.55 17.89 19.40
N ALA A 132 -0.53 17.03 19.24
CA ALA A 132 -0.15 16.02 20.22
C ALA A 132 1.27 16.25 20.72
#